data_bd18307b8867adca1abecba7400389c3
#
_entry.id   bd18307b8867adca1abecba7400389c3
#
_cell.length_a   1.000
_cell.length_b   1.000
_cell.length_c   1.000
_cell.angle_alpha   90.00
_cell.angle_beta   90.00
_cell.angle_gamma   90.00
#
_symmetry.space_group_name_H-M   'P 1'
#
loop_
_entity.id
_entity.type
_entity.pdbx_description
1 polymer ?
#
loop_
_entity_poly.entity_id
_entity_poly.type
_entity_poly.pdbx_seq_one_letter_code
_entity_poly.pdbx_strand_id
1 'polypeptide(L)'
;MSTYQMRYHPAAVTPGGRWLVTGFLCGAISVLIFHQGLFALMNLAHFTHQPLYSTTATAPWGVPTIGSQVFWGGVWGAIFAAFFMPLWGGALLVAGTLFGGFALSVVAWFVVAPLKGQGIAAGAVPMMMAAAFLANAAWGFGTSLGLALFGRPKRDGRDTS
;
A
#
# COMPACT_ATOMS: atom_id res chain seq x y z
N MET A 1 17.77 43.23 26.60
CA MET A 1 18.02 42.43 25.39
C MET A 1 17.09 41.20 25.46
N SER A 2 15.93 41.29 24.81
CA SER A 2 14.95 40.18 24.80
C SER A 2 15.23 39.33 23.58
N THR A 3 15.73 38.10 23.78
CA THR A 3 15.90 37.10 22.74
C THR A 3 14.54 36.52 22.39
N TYR A 4 13.94 37.01 21.30
CA TYR A 4 12.80 36.34 20.68
C TYR A 4 13.22 34.95 20.16
N GLN A 5 12.97 33.93 20.93
CA GLN A 5 13.00 32.55 20.44
C GLN A 5 11.79 32.39 19.52
N MET A 6 11.99 32.49 18.21
CA MET A 6 11.00 32.03 17.23
C MET A 6 10.82 30.53 17.43
N ARG A 7 9.72 30.14 18.08
CA ARG A 7 9.28 28.74 18.07
C ARG A 7 8.88 28.41 16.63
N TYR A 8 9.75 27.69 15.95
CA TYR A 8 9.40 27.06 14.69
C TYR A 8 8.32 26.01 14.98
N HIS A 9 7.05 26.37 14.76
CA HIS A 9 5.98 25.40 14.67
C HIS A 9 5.99 24.90 13.21
N PRO A 10 6.40 23.63 12.96
CA PRO A 10 6.20 23.07 11.64
C PRO A 10 4.69 23.09 11.37
N ALA A 11 4.26 23.88 10.40
CA ALA A 11 2.88 23.87 9.94
C ALA A 11 2.54 22.42 9.57
N ALA A 12 1.46 21.88 10.13
CA ALA A 12 0.97 20.57 9.78
C ALA A 12 0.71 20.57 8.26
N VAL A 13 1.55 19.87 7.51
CA VAL A 13 1.40 19.79 6.05
C VAL A 13 0.20 18.89 5.78
N THR A 14 -0.94 19.51 5.50
CA THR A 14 -2.12 18.78 5.05
C THR A 14 -1.83 18.14 3.68
N PRO A 15 -2.09 16.85 3.51
CA PRO A 15 -1.93 16.18 2.22
C PRO A 15 -2.78 16.91 1.18
N GLY A 16 -2.15 17.50 0.15
CA GLY A 16 -2.90 18.06 -0.97
C GLY A 16 -3.66 16.94 -1.70
N GLY A 17 -4.85 17.24 -2.25
CA GLY A 17 -5.66 16.26 -2.97
C GLY A 17 -4.88 15.50 -4.05
N ARG A 18 -3.94 16.17 -4.71
CA ARG A 18 -3.04 15.55 -5.70
C ARG A 18 -2.19 14.43 -5.12
N TRP A 19 -1.68 14.57 -3.89
CA TRP A 19 -0.87 13.55 -3.22
C TRP A 19 -1.70 12.28 -2.92
N LEU A 20 -2.93 12.46 -2.47
CA LEU A 20 -3.86 11.37 -2.20
C LEU A 20 -4.26 10.61 -3.48
N VAL A 21 -4.55 11.35 -4.55
CA VAL A 21 -4.85 10.76 -5.86
C VAL A 21 -3.64 9.98 -6.38
N THR A 22 -2.43 10.53 -6.27
CA THR A 22 -1.21 9.79 -6.64
C THR A 22 -1.03 8.53 -5.81
N GLY A 23 -1.28 8.61 -4.50
CA GLY A 23 -1.26 7.44 -3.61
C GLY A 23 -2.26 6.37 -4.03
N PHE A 24 -3.48 6.77 -4.37
CA PHE A 24 -4.50 5.87 -4.88
C PHE A 24 -4.03 5.16 -6.17
N LEU A 25 -3.56 5.92 -7.15
CA LEU A 25 -3.10 5.36 -8.42
C LEU A 25 -1.89 4.43 -8.23
N CYS A 26 -0.91 4.84 -7.43
CA CYS A 26 0.26 4.00 -7.12
C CYS A 26 -0.15 2.70 -6.42
N GLY A 27 -1.08 2.77 -5.47
CA GLY A 27 -1.59 1.60 -4.76
C GLY A 27 -2.37 0.65 -5.67
N ALA A 28 -3.21 1.19 -6.54
CA ALA A 28 -3.96 0.41 -7.54
C ALA A 28 -3.03 -0.31 -8.52
N ILE A 29 -2.05 0.41 -9.08
CA ILE A 29 -1.05 -0.14 -10.01
C ILE A 29 -0.17 -1.18 -9.29
N SER A 30 0.19 -0.92 -8.04
CA SER A 30 1.02 -1.83 -7.25
C SER A 30 0.34 -3.19 -7.03
N VAL A 31 -0.99 -3.26 -6.97
CA VAL A 31 -1.69 -4.55 -6.96
C VAL A 31 -1.38 -5.33 -8.22
N LEU A 32 -1.49 -4.71 -9.39
CA LEU A 32 -1.32 -5.39 -10.67
C LEU A 32 0.13 -5.86 -10.92
N ILE A 33 1.12 -5.09 -10.47
CA ILE A 33 2.52 -5.36 -10.76
C ILE A 33 3.19 -6.10 -9.61
N PHE A 34 3.20 -5.55 -8.41
CA PHE A 34 3.99 -6.08 -7.30
C PHE A 34 3.27 -7.18 -6.54
N HIS A 35 1.99 -6.99 -6.20
CA HIS A 35 1.22 -7.98 -5.45
C HIS A 35 0.97 -9.23 -6.31
N GLN A 36 0.44 -9.08 -7.52
CA GLN A 36 0.21 -10.22 -8.42
C GLN A 36 1.53 -10.82 -8.94
N GLY A 37 2.54 -9.98 -9.19
CA GLY A 37 3.87 -10.44 -9.60
C GLY A 37 4.54 -11.30 -8.53
N LEU A 38 4.42 -10.94 -7.25
CA LEU A 38 4.95 -11.79 -6.18
C LEU A 38 4.19 -13.12 -6.06
N PHE A 39 2.85 -13.13 -6.22
CA PHE A 39 2.11 -14.38 -6.29
C PHE A 39 2.54 -15.24 -7.48
N ALA A 40 2.83 -14.63 -8.63
CA ALA A 40 3.38 -15.36 -9.78
C ALA A 40 4.72 -16.03 -9.45
N LEU A 41 5.64 -15.32 -8.80
CA LEU A 41 6.93 -15.85 -8.36
C LEU A 41 6.76 -16.97 -7.33
N MET A 42 5.86 -16.79 -6.35
CA MET A 42 5.57 -17.82 -5.35
C MET A 42 4.93 -19.06 -5.97
N ASN A 43 4.07 -18.91 -6.97
CA ASN A 43 3.49 -20.04 -7.70
C ASN A 43 4.55 -20.79 -8.51
N LEU A 44 5.48 -20.08 -9.18
CA LEU A 44 6.61 -20.68 -9.90
C LEU A 44 7.54 -21.45 -8.94
N ALA A 45 7.71 -20.95 -7.73
CA ALA A 45 8.49 -21.63 -6.68
C ALA A 45 7.71 -22.74 -5.96
N HIS A 46 6.50 -23.07 -6.40
CA HIS A 46 5.60 -24.04 -5.75
C HIS A 46 5.28 -23.72 -4.29
N PHE A 47 5.45 -22.45 -3.88
CA PHE A 47 5.13 -21.98 -2.54
C PHE A 47 3.63 -21.77 -2.34
N THR A 48 2.91 -21.34 -3.40
CA THR A 48 1.44 -21.22 -3.42
C THR A 48 0.89 -21.70 -4.75
N HIS A 49 -0.46 -21.75 -4.83
CA HIS A 49 -1.21 -22.01 -6.08
C HIS A 49 -2.35 -20.99 -6.20
N GLN A 50 -2.06 -19.72 -5.88
CA GLN A 50 -3.07 -18.67 -5.94
C GLN A 50 -3.39 -18.29 -7.39
N PRO A 51 -4.68 -18.17 -7.76
CA PRO A 51 -5.06 -17.74 -9.09
C PRO A 51 -4.63 -16.28 -9.31
N LEU A 52 -3.87 -16.05 -10.38
CA LEU A 52 -3.44 -14.70 -10.76
C LEU A 52 -4.56 -13.98 -11.49
N TYR A 53 -4.67 -12.67 -11.26
CA TYR A 53 -5.65 -11.79 -11.91
C TYR A 53 -7.08 -12.37 -11.95
N SER A 54 -7.49 -13.03 -10.87
CA SER A 54 -8.76 -13.73 -10.79
C SER A 54 -9.94 -12.80 -11.08
N THR A 55 -10.79 -13.20 -12.00
CA THR A 55 -12.06 -12.54 -12.34
C THR A 55 -13.26 -13.16 -11.64
N THR A 56 -13.05 -14.13 -10.75
CA THR A 56 -14.11 -14.72 -9.92
C THR A 56 -14.89 -13.62 -9.21
N ALA A 57 -16.20 -13.71 -9.27
CA ALA A 57 -17.10 -12.74 -8.63
C ALA A 57 -16.97 -12.79 -7.11
N THR A 58 -16.89 -11.62 -6.47
CA THR A 58 -16.87 -11.48 -5.01
C THR A 58 -18.24 -11.07 -4.48
N ALA A 59 -18.67 -11.69 -3.38
CA ALA A 59 -19.90 -11.26 -2.69
C ALA A 59 -19.69 -9.88 -2.05
N PRO A 60 -20.75 -9.08 -1.88
CA PRO A 60 -22.14 -9.34 -2.29
C PRO A 60 -22.47 -8.84 -3.72
N TRP A 61 -21.59 -8.04 -4.35
CA TRP A 61 -21.93 -7.32 -5.58
C TRP A 61 -21.41 -7.95 -6.87
N GLY A 62 -20.80 -9.11 -6.80
CA GLY A 62 -20.29 -9.80 -8.01
C GLY A 62 -19.10 -9.11 -8.67
N VAL A 63 -18.41 -8.20 -7.99
CA VAL A 63 -17.23 -7.52 -8.52
C VAL A 63 -16.11 -8.54 -8.74
N PRO A 64 -15.42 -8.55 -9.90
CA PRO A 64 -14.26 -9.40 -10.09
C PRO A 64 -13.22 -9.23 -8.98
N THR A 65 -12.65 -10.33 -8.49
CA THR A 65 -11.67 -10.33 -7.38
C THR A 65 -10.53 -9.34 -7.64
N ILE A 66 -9.96 -9.34 -8.85
CA ILE A 66 -8.88 -8.41 -9.20
C ILE A 66 -9.35 -6.95 -9.15
N GLY A 67 -10.57 -6.66 -9.62
CA GLY A 67 -11.15 -5.31 -9.55
C GLY A 67 -11.30 -4.82 -8.12
N SER A 68 -11.79 -5.68 -7.23
CA SER A 68 -11.88 -5.41 -5.80
C SER A 68 -10.49 -5.16 -5.18
N GLN A 69 -9.50 -5.98 -5.52
CA GLN A 69 -8.13 -5.82 -5.02
C GLN A 69 -7.49 -4.50 -5.48
N VAL A 70 -7.68 -4.14 -6.76
CA VAL A 70 -7.17 -2.87 -7.33
C VAL A 70 -7.80 -1.67 -6.66
N PHE A 71 -9.13 -1.69 -6.46
CA PHE A 71 -9.84 -0.61 -5.77
C PHE A 71 -9.34 -0.44 -4.33
N TRP A 72 -9.32 -1.53 -3.55
CA TRP A 72 -8.87 -1.46 -2.17
C TRP A 72 -7.38 -1.16 -2.05
N GLY A 73 -6.54 -1.66 -2.96
CA GLY A 73 -5.14 -1.28 -3.05
C GLY A 73 -4.97 0.22 -3.29
N GLY A 74 -5.82 0.81 -4.13
CA GLY A 74 -5.89 2.27 -4.32
C GLY A 74 -6.27 3.01 -3.04
N VAL A 75 -7.33 2.57 -2.33
CA VAL A 75 -7.78 3.17 -1.06
C VAL A 75 -6.66 3.13 -0.02
N TRP A 76 -6.02 1.98 0.18
CA TRP A 76 -4.89 1.84 1.10
C TRP A 76 -3.66 2.64 0.68
N GLY A 77 -3.44 2.80 -0.64
CA GLY A 77 -2.39 3.66 -1.17
C GLY A 77 -2.63 5.14 -0.86
N ALA A 78 -3.88 5.62 -0.93
CA ALA A 78 -4.24 6.97 -0.51
C ALA A 78 -4.08 7.17 1.00
N ILE A 79 -4.49 6.18 1.81
CA ILE A 79 -4.28 6.18 3.27
C ILE A 79 -2.78 6.24 3.57
N PHE A 80 -1.96 5.38 2.95
CA PHE A 80 -0.51 5.40 3.12
C PHE A 80 0.07 6.78 2.77
N ALA A 81 -0.32 7.34 1.64
CA ALA A 81 0.11 8.68 1.24
C ALA A 81 -0.27 9.75 2.27
N ALA A 82 -1.48 9.68 2.86
CA ALA A 82 -1.92 10.64 3.86
C ALA A 82 -1.03 10.65 5.12
N PHE A 83 -0.64 9.47 5.59
CA PHE A 83 0.13 9.35 6.84
C PHE A 83 1.64 9.49 6.67
N PHE A 84 2.19 9.07 5.52
CA PHE A 84 3.62 8.97 5.31
C PHE A 84 4.19 10.03 4.35
N MET A 85 3.40 11.07 4.03
CA MET A 85 3.82 12.18 3.17
C MET A 85 5.15 12.85 3.58
N PRO A 86 5.51 12.99 4.87
CA PRO A 86 6.78 13.61 5.27
C PRO A 86 8.00 12.75 4.96
N LEU A 87 7.83 11.44 4.78
CA LEU A 87 8.93 10.53 4.49
C LEU A 87 9.39 10.61 3.04
N TRP A 88 10.64 10.21 2.79
CA TRP A 88 11.24 10.21 1.46
C TRP A 88 12.39 9.21 1.32
N GLY A 89 12.78 8.95 0.06
CA GLY A 89 13.87 8.03 -0.24
C GLY A 89 13.66 6.65 0.39
N GLY A 90 14.73 6.10 0.96
CA GLY A 90 14.71 4.79 1.59
C GLY A 90 13.73 4.66 2.75
N ALA A 91 13.53 5.74 3.55
CA ALA A 91 12.58 5.72 4.66
C ALA A 91 11.15 5.52 4.19
N LEU A 92 10.75 6.13 3.06
CA LEU A 92 9.43 5.94 2.47
C LEU A 92 9.25 4.50 1.96
N LEU A 93 10.27 3.91 1.34
CA LEU A 93 10.24 2.52 0.85
C LEU A 93 10.11 1.53 2.00
N VAL A 94 10.89 1.70 3.06
CA VAL A 94 10.81 0.86 4.26
C VAL A 94 9.44 1.00 4.92
N ALA A 95 8.95 2.23 5.12
CA ALA A 95 7.65 2.47 5.70
C ALA A 95 6.52 1.82 4.86
N GLY A 96 6.58 1.93 3.53
CA GLY A 96 5.60 1.30 2.64
C GLY A 96 5.61 -0.22 2.73
N THR A 97 6.80 -0.82 2.72
CA THR A 97 6.97 -2.28 2.86
C THR A 97 6.42 -2.78 4.19
N LEU A 98 6.75 -2.11 5.30
CA LEU A 98 6.26 -2.46 6.63
C LEU A 98 4.75 -2.23 6.77
N PHE A 99 4.25 -1.09 6.28
CA PHE A 99 2.82 -0.79 6.30
C PHE A 99 2.02 -1.84 5.51
N GLY A 100 2.45 -2.16 4.29
CA GLY A 100 1.82 -3.20 3.48
C GLY A 100 1.87 -4.57 4.18
N GLY A 101 3.07 -5.01 4.58
CA GLY A 101 3.27 -6.29 5.24
C GLY A 101 2.46 -6.45 6.52
N PHE A 102 2.50 -5.48 7.42
CA PHE A 102 1.83 -5.62 8.72
C PHE A 102 0.38 -5.11 8.71
N ALA A 103 0.13 -3.85 8.33
CA ALA A 103 -1.21 -3.27 8.46
C ALA A 103 -2.23 -3.98 7.56
N LEU A 104 -1.89 -4.19 6.28
CA LEU A 104 -2.80 -4.85 5.35
C LEU A 104 -2.99 -6.32 5.67
N SER A 105 -1.94 -7.01 6.14
CA SER A 105 -2.05 -8.42 6.51
C SER A 105 -2.91 -8.63 7.75
N VAL A 106 -2.80 -7.75 8.75
CA VAL A 106 -3.70 -7.78 9.91
C VAL A 106 -5.15 -7.61 9.47
N VAL A 107 -5.43 -6.63 8.58
CA VAL A 107 -6.78 -6.44 8.04
C VAL A 107 -7.22 -7.65 7.20
N ALA A 108 -6.34 -8.20 6.37
CA ALA A 108 -6.63 -9.38 5.57
C ALA A 108 -6.99 -10.59 6.44
N TRP A 109 -6.23 -10.84 7.49
CA TRP A 109 -6.41 -12.02 8.36
C TRP A 109 -7.61 -11.91 9.30
N PHE A 110 -7.84 -10.74 9.88
CA PHE A 110 -8.81 -10.58 10.97
C PHE A 110 -10.12 -9.90 10.52
N VAL A 111 -10.15 -9.30 9.35
CA VAL A 111 -11.34 -8.66 8.79
C VAL A 111 -11.79 -9.34 7.50
N VAL A 112 -10.92 -9.36 6.47
CA VAL A 112 -11.31 -9.80 5.13
C VAL A 112 -11.55 -11.31 5.07
N ALA A 113 -10.66 -12.12 5.66
CA ALA A 113 -10.80 -13.58 5.65
C ALA A 113 -12.08 -14.05 6.37
N PRO A 114 -12.42 -13.57 7.59
CA PRO A 114 -13.70 -13.89 8.22
C PRO A 114 -14.91 -13.45 7.41
N LEU A 115 -14.90 -12.26 6.83
CA LEU A 115 -16.00 -11.77 5.97
C LEU A 115 -16.21 -12.62 4.72
N LYS A 116 -15.16 -13.30 4.24
CA LYS A 116 -15.23 -14.27 3.12
C LYS A 116 -15.53 -15.70 3.57
N GLY A 117 -15.81 -15.93 4.85
CA GLY A 117 -16.07 -17.28 5.38
C GLY A 117 -14.84 -18.18 5.47
N GLN A 118 -13.63 -17.61 5.36
CA GLN A 118 -12.36 -18.37 5.41
C GLN A 118 -11.83 -18.59 6.83
N GLY A 119 -12.59 -18.12 7.85
CA GLY A 119 -12.15 -18.14 9.24
C GLY A 119 -11.10 -17.07 9.57
N ILE A 120 -10.80 -16.92 10.87
CA ILE A 120 -9.78 -15.99 11.36
C ILE A 120 -8.41 -16.43 10.83
N ALA A 121 -7.60 -15.47 10.40
CA ALA A 121 -6.26 -15.70 9.87
C ALA A 121 -6.23 -16.71 8.69
N ALA A 122 -7.25 -16.68 7.82
CA ALA A 122 -7.41 -17.63 6.72
C ALA A 122 -7.35 -19.11 7.17
N GLY A 123 -8.02 -19.40 8.31
CA GLY A 123 -8.01 -20.74 8.94
C GLY A 123 -6.70 -21.06 9.65
N ALA A 124 -5.89 -20.06 10.00
CA ALA A 124 -4.59 -20.19 10.67
C ALA A 124 -3.58 -21.09 9.93
N VAL A 125 -3.61 -21.09 8.58
CA VAL A 125 -2.64 -21.82 7.75
C VAL A 125 -1.38 -20.96 7.59
N PRO A 126 -0.23 -21.31 8.21
CA PRO A 126 0.96 -20.46 8.24
C PRO A 126 1.49 -20.09 6.86
N MET A 127 1.43 -21.02 5.90
CA MET A 127 1.88 -20.79 4.53
C MET A 127 1.03 -19.71 3.84
N MET A 128 -0.30 -19.73 4.02
CA MET A 128 -1.19 -18.73 3.43
C MET A 128 -1.02 -17.36 4.11
N MET A 129 -0.78 -17.35 5.41
CA MET A 129 -0.47 -16.14 6.14
C MET A 129 0.84 -15.51 5.66
N ALA A 130 1.89 -16.31 5.51
CA ALA A 130 3.18 -15.83 5.00
C ALA A 130 3.07 -15.32 3.57
N ALA A 131 2.34 -16.03 2.70
CA ALA A 131 2.12 -15.60 1.32
C ALA A 131 1.37 -14.26 1.24
N ALA A 132 0.32 -14.08 2.05
CA ALA A 132 -0.41 -12.83 2.13
C ALA A 132 0.48 -11.69 2.66
N PHE A 133 1.27 -11.94 3.70
CA PHE A 133 2.22 -10.97 4.25
C PHE A 133 3.23 -10.50 3.19
N LEU A 134 3.86 -11.44 2.50
CA LEU A 134 4.85 -11.13 1.47
C LEU A 134 4.22 -10.36 0.30
N ALA A 135 3.04 -10.78 -0.18
CA ALA A 135 2.34 -10.09 -1.26
C ALA A 135 1.93 -8.66 -0.87
N ASN A 136 1.46 -8.46 0.35
CA ASN A 136 1.12 -7.14 0.88
C ASN A 136 2.37 -6.26 1.09
N ALA A 137 3.49 -6.83 1.54
CA ALA A 137 4.76 -6.13 1.66
C ALA A 137 5.28 -5.67 0.29
N ALA A 138 5.20 -6.53 -0.74
CA ALA A 138 5.54 -6.17 -2.11
C ALA A 138 4.63 -5.08 -2.67
N TRP A 139 3.33 -5.14 -2.37
CA TRP A 139 2.40 -4.06 -2.69
C TRP A 139 2.82 -2.74 -2.04
N GLY A 140 3.16 -2.76 -0.75
CA GLY A 140 3.58 -1.56 -0.03
C GLY A 140 4.88 -0.98 -0.57
N PHE A 141 5.85 -1.83 -0.93
CA PHE A 141 7.07 -1.43 -1.62
C PHE A 141 6.76 -0.74 -2.96
N GLY A 142 5.94 -1.35 -3.83
CA GLY A 142 5.59 -0.79 -5.13
C GLY A 142 4.81 0.53 -5.01
N THR A 143 3.89 0.63 -4.02
CA THR A 143 3.15 1.87 -3.74
C THR A 143 4.08 3.00 -3.34
N SER A 144 4.99 2.75 -2.40
CA SER A 144 5.96 3.74 -1.93
C SER A 144 6.99 4.11 -3.01
N LEU A 145 7.39 3.16 -3.86
CA LEU A 145 8.24 3.43 -5.02
C LEU A 145 7.53 4.36 -6.01
N GLY A 146 6.27 4.08 -6.35
CA GLY A 146 5.47 4.95 -7.20
C GLY A 146 5.33 6.36 -6.64
N LEU A 147 5.07 6.49 -5.34
CA LEU A 147 5.02 7.78 -4.66
C LEU A 147 6.37 8.51 -4.66
N ALA A 148 7.49 7.80 -4.51
CA ALA A 148 8.82 8.38 -4.60
C ALA A 148 9.12 8.95 -5.99
N LEU A 149 8.62 8.28 -7.04
CA LEU A 149 8.87 8.67 -8.44
C LEU A 149 7.90 9.77 -8.92
N PHE A 150 6.63 9.71 -8.57
CA PHE A 150 5.57 10.54 -9.15
C PHE A 150 4.90 11.48 -8.15
N GLY A 151 5.07 11.26 -6.86
CA GLY A 151 4.33 11.98 -5.81
C GLY A 151 4.81 13.41 -5.53
N ARG A 152 5.99 13.81 -5.98
CA ARG A 152 6.58 15.09 -5.60
C ARG A 152 6.29 16.20 -6.60
N PRO A 153 5.86 17.40 -6.15
CA PRO A 153 6.03 18.59 -6.96
C PRO A 153 7.54 18.81 -7.16
N LYS A 154 7.96 19.13 -8.40
CA LYS A 154 9.29 19.68 -8.68
C LYS A 154 9.51 20.84 -7.70
N ARG A 155 10.59 20.80 -6.93
CA ARG A 155 11.09 22.02 -6.28
C ARG A 155 11.45 22.99 -7.41
N ASP A 156 10.60 23.96 -7.65
CA ASP A 156 10.98 25.07 -8.50
C ASP A 156 12.20 25.73 -7.84
N GLY A 157 13.32 25.71 -8.54
CA GLY A 157 14.61 26.25 -8.09
C GLY A 157 14.57 27.78 -7.98
N ARG A 158 13.75 28.31 -7.09
CA ARG A 158 13.66 29.72 -6.76
C ARG A 158 14.29 30.04 -5.40
N ASP A 159 15.46 29.46 -5.14
CA ASP A 159 16.28 29.89 -4.00
C ASP A 159 17.71 30.17 -4.50
N THR A 160 17.87 31.00 -5.56
CA THR A 160 19.14 31.64 -5.88
C THR A 160 18.86 33.05 -6.40
N SER A 161 18.66 33.98 -5.49
CA SER A 161 18.95 35.40 -5.69
C SER A 161 19.06 36.11 -4.34
#